data_530978913bcddc1dd223216b7433cee3
#
_entry.id   530978913bcddc1dd223216b7433cee3
#
_cell.length_a   1.000
_cell.length_b   1.000
_cell.length_c   1.000
_cell.angle_alpha   90.00
_cell.angle_beta   90.00
_cell.angle_gamma   90.00
#
_symmetry.space_group_name_H-M   'P 1'
#
loop_
_entity.id
_entity.type
_entity.pdbx_description
1 polymer ?
#
loop_
_entity_poly.entity_id
_entity_poly.type
_entity_poly.pdbx_seq_one_letter_code
_entity_poly.pdbx_strand_id
1 'polypeptide(L)'
;MKVTFITHSSYFVELDHCCLLFDYYQGDVPQVDKPLYVFASHSHGDHFSPAIFQLAQEEKKVHYLLSDDISPRQVPEDLRGQTTFVAPRSFYEVDGLKVATLHSTDMGVAFLLQCEGQCLYHAGDLNCWVWDGAPRFQNDQMVQAYKEELELLRGKKIHVAFVPLDPRQEADFDLGMKYFFEAAGADYVFPMHMWGDYSVVPLFKSTPTYREYASHVMDVSQPGQTFTL
;
A
#
# COMPACT_ATOMS: atom_id res chain seq x y z
N MET A 1 -4.84 -17.14 2.31
CA MET A 1 -4.79 -15.68 2.60
C MET A 1 -6.08 -15.04 2.13
N LYS A 2 -6.63 -14.06 2.89
CA LYS A 2 -7.77 -13.26 2.43
C LYS A 2 -7.36 -11.78 2.38
N VAL A 3 -7.81 -11.06 1.36
CA VAL A 3 -7.56 -9.63 1.17
C VAL A 3 -8.90 -8.92 1.05
N THR A 4 -9.14 -7.95 1.93
CA THR A 4 -10.36 -7.13 1.91
C THR A 4 -9.99 -5.69 1.56
N PHE A 5 -10.59 -5.15 0.52
CA PHE A 5 -10.50 -3.73 0.18
C PHE A 5 -11.40 -2.94 1.12
N ILE A 6 -10.83 -2.10 1.96
CA ILE A 6 -11.61 -1.26 2.88
C ILE A 6 -12.12 -0.02 2.14
N THR A 7 -11.19 0.83 1.71
CA THR A 7 -11.48 2.00 0.87
C THR A 7 -10.17 2.65 0.43
N HIS A 8 -10.15 3.37 -0.68
CA HIS A 8 -9.03 4.16 -1.20
C HIS A 8 -7.72 3.36 -1.29
N SER A 9 -6.78 3.56 -0.36
CA SER A 9 -5.52 2.81 -0.25
C SER A 9 -5.53 1.83 0.94
N SER A 10 -6.67 1.73 1.65
CA SER A 10 -6.80 0.88 2.83
C SER A 10 -7.16 -0.55 2.46
N TYR A 11 -6.30 -1.48 2.85
CA TYR A 11 -6.49 -2.92 2.69
C TYR A 11 -6.27 -3.66 4.00
N PHE A 12 -7.11 -4.67 4.23
CA PHE A 12 -6.95 -5.61 5.32
C PHE A 12 -6.56 -6.98 4.75
N VAL A 13 -5.46 -7.53 5.25
CA VAL A 13 -4.96 -8.85 4.85
C VAL A 13 -5.00 -9.78 6.03
N GLU A 14 -5.74 -10.89 5.91
CA GLU A 14 -5.77 -11.96 6.88
C GLU A 14 -4.85 -13.10 6.42
N LEU A 15 -3.77 -13.34 7.19
CA LEU A 15 -2.87 -14.47 7.06
C LEU A 15 -3.27 -15.58 8.06
N ASP A 16 -2.51 -16.66 8.11
CA ASP A 16 -2.86 -17.80 8.97
C ASP A 16 -2.76 -17.46 10.47
N HIS A 17 -1.74 -16.69 10.87
CA HIS A 17 -1.46 -16.40 12.28
C HIS A 17 -1.54 -14.90 12.63
N CYS A 18 -1.63 -14.00 11.67
CA CYS A 18 -1.74 -12.57 11.90
C CYS A 18 -2.58 -11.85 10.85
N CYS A 19 -2.86 -10.58 11.11
CA CYS A 19 -3.54 -9.67 10.18
C CYS A 19 -2.70 -8.43 9.95
N LEU A 20 -2.81 -7.87 8.74
CA LEU A 20 -2.17 -6.63 8.34
C LEU A 20 -3.24 -5.64 7.91
N LEU A 21 -3.19 -4.41 8.39
CA LEU A 21 -4.06 -3.32 7.98
C LEU A 21 -3.20 -2.17 7.46
N PHE A 22 -3.44 -1.78 6.23
CA PHE A 22 -2.69 -0.71 5.56
C PHE A 22 -3.53 0.53 5.40
N ASP A 23 -2.91 1.70 5.62
CA ASP A 23 -3.40 3.04 5.28
C ASP A 23 -4.88 3.28 5.62
N TYR A 24 -5.25 2.94 6.86
CA TYR A 24 -6.63 3.06 7.31
C TYR A 24 -6.95 4.50 7.74
N TYR A 25 -8.02 5.03 7.16
CA TYR A 25 -8.58 6.31 7.59
C TYR A 25 -10.09 6.23 7.87
N GLN A 26 -10.81 5.30 7.23
CA GLN A 26 -12.25 5.07 7.44
C GLN A 26 -12.70 3.70 6.90
N GLY A 27 -13.93 3.31 7.23
CA GLY A 27 -14.56 2.07 6.76
C GLY A 27 -14.56 0.96 7.80
N ASP A 28 -15.23 -0.14 7.48
CA ASP A 28 -15.36 -1.28 8.39
C ASP A 28 -14.13 -2.20 8.28
N VAL A 29 -13.49 -2.46 9.40
CA VAL A 29 -12.36 -3.40 9.49
C VAL A 29 -12.89 -4.76 9.94
N PRO A 30 -12.56 -5.86 9.23
CA PRO A 30 -12.94 -7.21 9.64
C PRO A 30 -12.47 -7.52 11.07
N GLN A 31 -13.36 -8.08 11.88
CA GLN A 31 -13.03 -8.51 13.24
C GLN A 31 -12.45 -9.92 13.20
N VAL A 32 -11.23 -10.06 13.69
CA VAL A 32 -10.52 -11.35 13.78
C VAL A 32 -9.76 -11.42 15.10
N ASP A 33 -9.68 -12.64 15.65
CA ASP A 33 -8.94 -12.92 16.88
C ASP A 33 -7.51 -13.37 16.55
N LYS A 34 -6.73 -12.45 15.99
CA LYS A 34 -5.30 -12.63 15.62
C LYS A 34 -4.52 -11.36 15.93
N PRO A 35 -3.20 -11.45 16.17
CA PRO A 35 -2.34 -10.28 16.21
C PRO A 35 -2.54 -9.40 14.97
N LEU A 36 -2.60 -8.08 15.17
CA LEU A 36 -2.82 -7.10 14.12
C LEU A 36 -1.62 -6.17 13.98
N TYR A 37 -1.09 -6.06 12.78
CA TYR A 37 -0.08 -5.07 12.41
C TYR A 37 -0.75 -3.98 11.58
N VAL A 38 -0.66 -2.73 12.05
CA VAL A 38 -1.27 -1.55 11.42
C VAL A 38 -0.16 -0.70 10.82
N PHE A 39 -0.26 -0.44 9.53
CA PHE A 39 0.71 0.33 8.76
C PHE A 39 0.08 1.64 8.31
N ALA A 40 0.81 2.74 8.43
CA ALA A 40 0.47 4.00 7.79
C ALA A 40 1.68 4.52 7.02
N SER A 41 1.51 4.67 5.70
CA SER A 41 2.59 5.03 4.78
C SER A 41 3.03 6.48 4.92
N HIS A 42 2.11 7.38 5.31
CA HIS A 42 2.38 8.80 5.55
C HIS A 42 1.21 9.49 6.27
N SER A 43 1.38 10.78 6.56
CA SER A 43 0.48 11.55 7.44
C SER A 43 -0.76 12.14 6.76
N HIS A 44 -0.95 12.00 5.45
CA HIS A 44 -2.14 12.52 4.77
C HIS A 44 -3.44 11.86 5.29
N GLY A 45 -4.53 12.64 5.33
CA GLY A 45 -5.79 12.23 5.96
C GLY A 45 -6.56 11.12 5.24
N ASP A 46 -6.16 10.73 4.06
CA ASP A 46 -6.67 9.61 3.26
C ASP A 46 -5.82 8.33 3.39
N HIS A 47 -4.69 8.38 4.14
CA HIS A 47 -3.81 7.25 4.46
C HIS A 47 -3.65 7.02 5.96
N PHE A 48 -3.92 8.03 6.79
CA PHE A 48 -3.78 7.93 8.23
C PHE A 48 -4.93 8.61 8.97
N SER A 49 -5.49 7.92 9.95
CA SER A 49 -6.44 8.47 10.92
C SER A 49 -6.10 7.99 12.32
N PRO A 50 -6.14 8.84 13.35
CA PRO A 50 -6.00 8.42 14.74
C PRO A 50 -7.03 7.35 15.19
N ALA A 51 -8.08 7.12 14.40
CA ALA A 51 -9.04 6.04 14.64
C ALA A 51 -8.38 4.64 14.66
N ILE A 52 -7.19 4.47 14.03
CA ILE A 52 -6.43 3.21 14.11
C ILE A 52 -6.13 2.81 15.57
N PHE A 53 -5.94 3.77 16.46
CA PHE A 53 -5.62 3.50 17.87
C PHE A 53 -6.80 2.93 18.67
N GLN A 54 -8.02 3.05 18.14
CA GLN A 54 -9.22 2.43 18.73
C GLN A 54 -9.30 0.92 18.43
N LEU A 55 -8.47 0.41 17.50
CA LEU A 55 -8.39 -1.01 17.18
C LEU A 55 -7.63 -1.80 18.25
N ALA A 56 -6.88 -1.14 19.13
CA ALA A 56 -6.22 -1.76 20.27
C ALA A 56 -7.28 -2.19 21.30
N GLN A 57 -7.35 -3.49 21.57
CA GLN A 57 -8.19 -4.08 22.60
C GLN A 57 -7.30 -4.75 23.64
N GLU A 58 -7.73 -4.84 24.90
CA GLU A 58 -6.92 -5.35 26.02
C GLU A 58 -6.34 -6.75 25.76
N GLU A 59 -7.09 -7.62 25.07
CA GLU A 59 -6.68 -9.01 24.78
C GLU A 59 -6.06 -9.17 23.40
N LYS A 60 -6.01 -8.11 22.57
CA LYS A 60 -5.51 -8.17 21.20
C LYS A 60 -4.13 -7.54 21.10
N LYS A 61 -3.17 -8.30 20.57
CA LYS A 61 -1.85 -7.77 20.26
C LYS A 61 -1.94 -6.92 18.99
N VAL A 62 -1.74 -5.61 19.14
CA VAL A 62 -1.70 -4.66 18.01
C VAL A 62 -0.32 -4.01 17.99
N HIS A 63 0.33 -3.98 16.83
CA HIS A 63 1.55 -3.24 16.55
C HIS A 63 1.32 -2.22 15.47
N TYR A 64 1.83 -1.01 15.68
CA TYR A 64 1.73 0.10 14.73
C TYR A 64 3.10 0.34 14.09
N LEU A 65 3.16 0.36 12.76
CA LEU A 65 4.32 0.74 11.97
C LEU A 65 3.95 1.99 11.17
N LEU A 66 4.35 3.13 11.68
CA LEU A 66 3.93 4.43 11.17
C LEU A 66 5.12 5.13 10.53
N SER A 67 4.93 5.73 9.37
CA SER A 67 5.96 6.57 8.76
C SER A 67 6.42 7.68 9.72
N ASP A 68 7.69 8.04 9.66
CA ASP A 68 8.30 9.02 10.56
C ASP A 68 7.84 10.47 10.31
N ASP A 69 7.11 10.73 9.23
CA ASP A 69 6.41 12.01 9.00
C ASP A 69 5.11 12.14 9.84
N ILE A 70 4.59 11.03 10.39
CA ILE A 70 3.47 11.04 11.33
C ILE A 70 3.98 11.48 12.70
N SER A 71 3.39 12.56 13.25
CA SER A 71 3.84 13.10 14.52
C SER A 71 3.67 12.11 15.68
N PRO A 72 4.72 11.81 16.47
CA PRO A 72 4.60 10.98 17.66
C PRO A 72 3.58 11.49 18.70
N ARG A 73 3.20 12.76 18.63
CA ARG A 73 2.18 13.36 19.50
C ARG A 73 0.77 12.85 19.21
N GLN A 74 0.54 12.28 18.03
CA GLN A 74 -0.74 11.67 17.65
C GLN A 74 -0.93 10.29 18.27
N VAL A 75 0.16 9.63 18.71
CA VAL A 75 0.11 8.29 19.31
C VAL A 75 -0.24 8.42 20.80
N PRO A 76 -1.30 7.75 21.27
CA PRO A 76 -1.65 7.65 22.69
C PRO A 76 -0.45 7.15 23.50
N GLU A 77 -0.29 7.67 24.73
CA GLU A 77 0.90 7.40 25.56
C GLU A 77 1.05 5.91 25.87
N ASP A 78 -0.03 5.24 26.15
CA ASP A 78 -0.12 3.81 26.45
C ASP A 78 0.19 2.89 25.24
N LEU A 79 0.07 3.40 24.01
CA LEU A 79 0.36 2.67 22.77
C LEU A 79 1.76 2.92 22.20
N ARG A 80 2.54 3.84 22.79
CA ARG A 80 3.89 4.15 22.30
C ARG A 80 4.84 2.95 22.31
N GLY A 81 4.69 2.07 23.29
CA GLY A 81 5.49 0.83 23.37
C GLY A 81 5.15 -0.21 22.30
N GLN A 82 4.03 -0.04 21.60
CA GLN A 82 3.57 -0.90 20.50
C GLN A 82 3.70 -0.20 19.14
N THR A 83 4.36 0.97 19.10
CA THR A 83 4.51 1.79 17.88
C THR A 83 5.97 1.86 17.47
N THR A 84 6.23 1.54 16.22
CA THR A 84 7.51 1.71 15.54
C THR A 84 7.37 2.78 14.47
N PHE A 85 8.14 3.86 14.57
CA PHE A 85 8.26 4.84 13.50
C PHE A 85 9.27 4.35 12.47
N VAL A 86 8.90 4.41 11.19
CA VAL A 86 9.71 3.87 10.10
C VAL A 86 10.14 4.98 9.15
N ALA A 87 11.43 5.05 8.90
CA ALA A 87 12.04 5.97 7.93
C ALA A 87 12.14 5.32 6.54
N PRO A 88 12.24 6.11 5.46
CA PRO A 88 12.50 5.59 4.13
C PRO A 88 13.80 4.78 4.03
N ARG A 89 13.85 3.81 3.11
CA ARG A 89 15.04 2.99 2.78
C ARG A 89 15.68 2.33 4.01
N SER A 90 14.83 1.83 4.92
CA SER A 90 15.23 1.24 6.21
C SER A 90 14.68 -0.18 6.35
N PHE A 91 15.18 -0.91 7.35
CA PHE A 91 14.76 -2.27 7.63
C PHE A 91 14.38 -2.40 9.11
N TYR A 92 13.28 -3.08 9.36
CA TYR A 92 12.75 -3.33 10.71
C TYR A 92 12.32 -4.79 10.84
N GLU A 93 12.34 -5.28 12.08
CA GLU A 93 11.78 -6.59 12.43
C GLU A 93 10.94 -6.45 13.70
N VAL A 94 9.67 -6.84 13.62
CA VAL A 94 8.72 -6.79 14.72
C VAL A 94 8.03 -8.15 14.84
N ASP A 95 8.31 -8.89 15.91
CA ASP A 95 7.74 -10.22 16.19
C ASP A 95 7.83 -11.22 15.02
N GLY A 96 8.94 -11.18 14.28
CA GLY A 96 9.17 -12.05 13.12
C GLY A 96 8.62 -11.52 11.80
N LEU A 97 7.84 -10.43 11.81
CA LEU A 97 7.49 -9.68 10.62
C LEU A 97 8.70 -8.84 10.18
N LYS A 98 9.19 -9.07 8.96
CA LYS A 98 10.29 -8.29 8.39
C LYS A 98 9.72 -7.22 7.48
N VAL A 99 10.18 -5.99 7.66
CA VAL A 99 9.69 -4.81 6.95
C VAL A 99 10.87 -4.05 6.36
N ALA A 100 10.90 -3.93 5.05
CA ALA A 100 11.75 -2.98 4.35
C ALA A 100 10.89 -1.83 3.83
N THR A 101 11.42 -0.62 3.89
CA THR A 101 10.74 0.58 3.40
C THR A 101 11.44 1.15 2.17
N LEU A 102 10.64 1.68 1.23
CA LEU A 102 11.11 2.47 0.10
C LEU A 102 10.75 3.94 0.35
N HIS A 103 11.41 4.86 -0.34
CA HIS A 103 11.09 6.27 -0.27
C HIS A 103 9.92 6.60 -1.21
N SER A 104 8.87 7.21 -0.69
CA SER A 104 7.75 7.63 -1.53
C SER A 104 8.15 8.79 -2.46
N THR A 105 7.53 8.85 -3.62
CA THR A 105 7.64 9.98 -4.57
C THR A 105 6.71 11.14 -4.20
N ASP A 106 5.86 10.97 -3.20
CA ASP A 106 5.09 12.02 -2.53
C ASP A 106 5.59 12.16 -1.08
N MET A 107 4.91 11.59 -0.11
CA MET A 107 5.31 11.63 1.31
C MET A 107 5.52 10.23 1.87
N GLY A 108 6.36 10.13 2.91
CA GLY A 108 6.54 8.93 3.71
C GLY A 108 7.20 7.77 2.99
N VAL A 109 6.60 6.58 3.11
CA VAL A 109 7.22 5.32 2.70
C VAL A 109 6.28 4.40 1.94
N ALA A 110 6.86 3.51 1.11
CA ALA A 110 6.22 2.26 0.71
C ALA A 110 6.74 1.11 1.58
N PHE A 111 5.95 0.06 1.74
CA PHE A 111 6.27 -1.10 2.55
C PHE A 111 6.52 -2.34 1.69
N LEU A 112 7.61 -3.05 1.96
CA LEU A 112 7.86 -4.40 1.47
C LEU A 112 8.00 -5.34 2.67
N LEU A 113 7.07 -6.27 2.80
CA LEU A 113 6.90 -7.12 3.98
C LEU A 113 7.22 -8.57 3.66
N GLN A 114 7.81 -9.28 4.64
CA GLN A 114 7.91 -10.73 4.65
C GLN A 114 7.25 -11.26 5.92
N CYS A 115 6.17 -12.01 5.76
CA CYS A 115 5.40 -12.61 6.83
C CYS A 115 4.85 -13.97 6.40
N GLU A 116 5.00 -15.00 7.24
CA GLU A 116 4.46 -16.36 7.01
C GLU A 116 4.83 -16.95 5.62
N GLY A 117 6.04 -16.66 5.13
CA GLY A 117 6.49 -17.09 3.81
C GLY A 117 5.92 -16.29 2.64
N GLN A 118 5.07 -15.32 2.90
CA GLN A 118 4.53 -14.40 1.91
C GLN A 118 5.36 -13.11 1.83
N CYS A 119 5.50 -12.57 0.63
CA CYS A 119 6.06 -11.24 0.38
C CYS A 119 4.94 -10.33 -0.09
N LEU A 120 4.69 -9.24 0.63
CA LEU A 120 3.66 -8.27 0.31
C LEU A 120 4.29 -6.89 0.07
N TYR A 121 3.77 -6.15 -0.89
CA TYR A 121 4.18 -4.78 -1.18
C TYR A 121 2.98 -3.83 -1.11
N HIS A 122 3.10 -2.76 -0.34
CA HIS A 122 2.12 -1.67 -0.32
C HIS A 122 2.81 -0.37 -0.68
N ALA A 123 2.43 0.21 -1.81
CA ALA A 123 3.11 1.36 -2.37
C ALA A 123 2.93 2.64 -1.55
N GLY A 124 1.86 2.76 -0.72
CA GLY A 124 1.46 4.07 -0.23
C GLY A 124 1.27 5.00 -1.42
N ASP A 125 1.85 6.19 -1.36
CA ASP A 125 1.89 7.13 -2.46
C ASP A 125 3.21 7.12 -3.26
N LEU A 126 3.95 6.01 -3.18
CA LEU A 126 5.03 5.74 -4.13
C LEU A 126 4.42 5.39 -5.49
N ASN A 127 4.31 6.39 -6.36
CA ASN A 127 3.72 6.29 -7.68
C ASN A 127 4.42 7.22 -8.69
N CYS A 128 4.14 7.03 -9.96
CA CYS A 128 4.60 7.91 -11.04
C CYS A 128 3.62 9.09 -11.21
N TRP A 129 3.73 10.10 -10.35
CA TRP A 129 2.83 11.26 -10.32
C TRP A 129 3.12 12.23 -11.47
N VAL A 130 2.80 11.82 -12.69
CA VAL A 130 2.85 12.66 -13.88
C VAL A 130 1.52 13.38 -14.05
N TRP A 131 1.55 14.69 -14.30
CA TRP A 131 0.36 15.51 -14.42
C TRP A 131 0.35 16.28 -15.73
N ASP A 132 -0.82 16.28 -16.40
CA ASP A 132 -1.01 17.16 -17.56
C ASP A 132 -0.89 18.64 -17.13
N GLY A 133 -0.26 19.46 -17.98
CA GLY A 133 0.02 20.85 -17.69
C GLY A 133 1.23 21.11 -16.76
N ALA A 134 1.81 20.09 -16.10
CA ALA A 134 3.06 20.26 -15.39
C ALA A 134 4.26 20.45 -16.36
N PRO A 135 5.30 21.21 -15.98
CA PRO A 135 6.48 21.35 -16.80
C PRO A 135 7.11 20.00 -17.09
N ARG A 136 7.45 19.72 -18.38
CA ARG A 136 7.98 18.44 -18.80
C ARG A 136 9.15 17.93 -17.95
N PHE A 137 10.08 18.83 -17.57
CA PHE A 137 11.22 18.45 -16.75
C PHE A 137 10.83 17.90 -15.37
N GLN A 138 9.70 18.39 -14.78
CA GLN A 138 9.19 17.88 -13.51
C GLN A 138 8.63 16.47 -13.68
N ASN A 139 7.85 16.25 -14.74
CA ASN A 139 7.35 14.93 -15.07
C ASN A 139 8.50 13.94 -15.38
N ASP A 140 9.53 14.37 -16.11
CA ASP A 140 10.72 13.55 -16.40
C ASP A 140 11.47 13.18 -15.10
N GLN A 141 11.62 14.11 -14.16
CA GLN A 141 12.21 13.87 -12.84
C GLN A 141 11.36 12.90 -11.99
N MET A 142 10.04 13.05 -12.01
CA MET A 142 9.11 12.16 -11.32
C MET A 142 9.24 10.71 -11.83
N VAL A 143 9.23 10.53 -13.15
CA VAL A 143 9.42 9.21 -13.78
C VAL A 143 10.75 8.59 -13.34
N GLN A 144 11.81 9.38 -13.33
CA GLN A 144 13.15 8.90 -12.94
C GLN A 144 13.16 8.49 -11.46
N ALA A 145 12.67 9.35 -10.56
CA ALA A 145 12.63 9.07 -9.12
C ALA A 145 11.80 7.82 -8.81
N TYR A 146 10.64 7.66 -9.45
CA TYR A 146 9.80 6.46 -9.28
C TYR A 146 10.53 5.20 -9.73
N LYS A 147 11.15 5.21 -10.91
CA LYS A 147 11.91 4.06 -11.43
C LYS A 147 13.09 3.70 -10.54
N GLU A 148 13.80 4.67 -9.99
CA GLU A 148 14.91 4.43 -9.07
C GLU A 148 14.46 3.68 -7.80
N GLU A 149 13.30 4.03 -7.23
CA GLU A 149 12.76 3.29 -6.10
C GLU A 149 12.32 1.87 -6.48
N LEU A 150 11.69 1.69 -7.63
CA LEU A 150 11.27 0.38 -8.12
C LEU A 150 12.45 -0.58 -8.37
N GLU A 151 13.66 -0.08 -8.67
CA GLU A 151 14.85 -0.93 -8.79
C GLU A 151 15.14 -1.72 -7.50
N LEU A 152 14.74 -1.21 -6.32
CA LEU A 152 14.86 -1.91 -5.05
C LEU A 152 13.96 -3.15 -4.96
N LEU A 153 12.94 -3.24 -5.81
CA LEU A 153 12.04 -4.40 -5.91
C LEU A 153 12.49 -5.42 -6.95
N ARG A 154 13.44 -5.07 -7.83
CA ARG A 154 13.88 -5.93 -8.93
C ARG A 154 14.40 -7.28 -8.42
N GLY A 155 13.91 -8.36 -9.05
CA GLY A 155 14.27 -9.74 -8.71
C GLY A 155 13.66 -10.26 -7.39
N LYS A 156 12.83 -9.49 -6.71
CA LYS A 156 12.06 -9.98 -5.57
C LYS A 156 10.80 -10.69 -6.04
N LYS A 157 10.51 -11.85 -5.44
CA LYS A 157 9.22 -12.50 -5.67
C LYS A 157 8.20 -11.89 -4.74
N ILE A 158 7.30 -11.07 -5.29
CA ILE A 158 6.17 -10.44 -4.58
C ILE A 158 4.92 -11.29 -4.84
N HIS A 159 4.22 -11.70 -3.78
CA HIS A 159 2.98 -12.48 -3.90
C HIS A 159 1.77 -11.56 -4.04
N VAL A 160 1.70 -10.51 -3.22
CA VAL A 160 0.60 -9.54 -3.24
C VAL A 160 1.16 -8.13 -3.26
N ALA A 161 0.65 -7.30 -4.17
CA ALA A 161 1.01 -5.89 -4.24
C ALA A 161 -0.24 -5.01 -4.24
N PHE A 162 -0.15 -3.86 -3.57
CA PHE A 162 -1.14 -2.79 -3.58
C PHE A 162 -0.50 -1.59 -4.25
N VAL A 163 -1.02 -1.19 -5.42
CA VAL A 163 -0.38 -0.22 -6.32
C VAL A 163 -1.38 0.83 -6.78
N PRO A 164 -1.04 2.13 -6.73
CA PRO A 164 -1.94 3.19 -7.19
C PRO A 164 -2.35 3.05 -8.66
N LEU A 165 -3.62 3.32 -8.92
CA LEU A 165 -4.23 3.44 -10.24
C LEU A 165 -5.18 4.64 -10.19
N ASP A 166 -4.63 5.85 -10.32
CA ASP A 166 -5.32 7.09 -9.99
C ASP A 166 -5.95 7.75 -11.22
N PRO A 167 -7.28 7.79 -11.32
CA PRO A 167 -7.99 8.39 -12.46
C PRO A 167 -7.72 9.88 -12.65
N ARG A 168 -7.27 10.60 -11.62
CA ARG A 168 -6.95 12.02 -11.72
C ARG A 168 -5.74 12.31 -12.61
N GLN A 169 -4.89 11.30 -12.86
CA GLN A 169 -3.77 11.41 -13.79
C GLN A 169 -4.21 11.29 -15.26
N GLU A 170 -5.51 11.17 -15.53
CA GLU A 170 -6.12 11.16 -16.86
C GLU A 170 -5.46 10.16 -17.83
N ALA A 171 -4.74 10.62 -18.84
CA ALA A 171 -4.09 9.76 -19.83
C ALA A 171 -2.92 8.94 -19.24
N ASP A 172 -2.36 9.38 -18.11
CA ASP A 172 -1.20 8.76 -17.43
C ASP A 172 -1.60 7.95 -16.19
N PHE A 173 -2.90 7.67 -16.00
CA PHE A 173 -3.45 7.00 -14.80
C PHE A 173 -2.82 5.62 -14.52
N ASP A 174 -2.33 4.95 -15.54
CA ASP A 174 -1.79 3.60 -15.53
C ASP A 174 -0.25 3.52 -15.49
N LEU A 175 0.40 4.68 -15.62
CA LEU A 175 1.85 4.77 -15.82
C LEU A 175 2.65 4.18 -14.64
N GLY A 176 2.20 4.43 -13.41
CA GLY A 176 2.81 3.86 -12.20
C GLY A 176 2.71 2.34 -12.17
N MET A 177 1.53 1.80 -12.39
CA MET A 177 1.29 0.36 -12.42
C MET A 177 2.09 -0.33 -13.56
N LYS A 178 2.18 0.30 -14.73
CA LYS A 178 3.02 -0.17 -15.84
C LYS A 178 4.47 -0.36 -15.41
N TYR A 179 5.10 0.69 -14.86
CA TYR A 179 6.49 0.62 -14.43
C TYR A 179 6.71 -0.38 -13.29
N PHE A 180 5.73 -0.53 -12.39
CA PHE A 180 5.78 -1.57 -11.36
C PHE A 180 5.86 -2.97 -11.99
N PHE A 181 5.02 -3.29 -12.98
CA PHE A 181 5.09 -4.57 -13.67
C PHE A 181 6.40 -4.77 -14.43
N GLU A 182 6.93 -3.73 -15.08
CA GLU A 182 8.21 -3.79 -15.80
C GLU A 182 9.41 -4.03 -14.85
N ALA A 183 9.34 -3.55 -13.62
CA ALA A 183 10.43 -3.65 -12.64
C ALA A 183 10.38 -4.95 -11.83
N ALA A 184 9.22 -5.33 -11.32
CA ALA A 184 9.04 -6.43 -10.39
C ALA A 184 7.79 -7.27 -10.68
N GLY A 185 6.60 -6.66 -10.74
CA GLY A 185 5.32 -7.34 -10.77
C GLY A 185 5.01 -8.08 -9.48
N ALA A 186 3.83 -8.74 -9.44
CA ALA A 186 3.41 -9.61 -8.34
C ALA A 186 2.46 -10.69 -8.85
N ASP A 187 2.25 -11.77 -8.06
CA ASP A 187 1.28 -12.81 -8.41
C ASP A 187 -0.15 -12.23 -8.42
N TYR A 188 -0.47 -11.34 -7.45
CA TYR A 188 -1.75 -10.62 -7.35
C TYR A 188 -1.51 -9.14 -7.09
N VAL A 189 -2.09 -8.26 -7.92
CA VAL A 189 -1.98 -6.80 -7.81
C VAL A 189 -3.35 -6.20 -7.53
N PHE A 190 -3.48 -5.52 -6.42
CA PHE A 190 -4.69 -4.81 -5.99
C PHE A 190 -4.54 -3.33 -6.30
N PRO A 191 -5.37 -2.79 -7.22
CA PRO A 191 -5.41 -1.35 -7.49
C PRO A 191 -5.89 -0.57 -6.27
N MET A 192 -5.25 0.55 -5.98
CA MET A 192 -5.64 1.47 -4.91
C MET A 192 -5.60 2.92 -5.40
N HIS A 193 -5.99 3.89 -4.57
CA HIS A 193 -5.99 5.32 -4.86
C HIS A 193 -6.94 5.71 -6.00
N MET A 194 -8.05 4.97 -6.15
CA MET A 194 -9.00 5.11 -7.28
C MET A 194 -10.05 6.21 -7.10
N TRP A 195 -10.11 6.86 -5.94
CA TRP A 195 -11.07 7.94 -5.62
C TRP A 195 -12.55 7.60 -5.85
N GLY A 196 -12.91 6.30 -5.72
CA GLY A 196 -14.27 5.81 -5.97
C GLY A 196 -14.59 5.56 -7.43
N ASP A 197 -13.68 5.89 -8.36
CA ASP A 197 -13.83 5.53 -9.77
C ASP A 197 -13.15 4.18 -10.07
N TYR A 198 -13.86 3.11 -9.81
CA TYR A 198 -13.36 1.75 -10.05
C TYR A 198 -13.37 1.36 -11.54
N SER A 199 -13.88 2.20 -12.42
CA SER A 199 -13.89 1.93 -13.88
C SER A 199 -12.48 1.93 -14.47
N VAL A 200 -11.50 2.51 -13.80
CA VAL A 200 -10.08 2.46 -14.19
C VAL A 200 -9.51 1.04 -14.18
N VAL A 201 -10.08 0.12 -13.37
CA VAL A 201 -9.60 -1.28 -13.30
C VAL A 201 -9.89 -2.02 -14.61
N PRO A 202 -11.13 -2.15 -15.08
CA PRO A 202 -11.40 -2.77 -16.37
C PRO A 202 -10.78 -1.98 -17.53
N LEU A 203 -10.64 -0.66 -17.42
CA LEU A 203 -9.95 0.16 -18.43
C LEU A 203 -8.48 -0.27 -18.58
N PHE A 204 -7.73 -0.35 -17.47
CA PHE A 204 -6.35 -0.86 -17.48
C PHE A 204 -6.28 -2.26 -18.11
N LYS A 205 -7.12 -3.19 -17.64
CA LYS A 205 -7.11 -4.59 -18.09
C LYS A 205 -7.47 -4.74 -19.58
N SER A 206 -8.27 -3.85 -20.14
CA SER A 206 -8.66 -3.87 -21.55
C SER A 206 -7.65 -3.21 -22.49
N THR A 207 -6.71 -2.44 -21.96
CA THR A 207 -5.67 -1.76 -22.75
C THR A 207 -4.72 -2.79 -23.38
N PRO A 208 -4.58 -2.84 -24.72
CA PRO A 208 -3.79 -3.89 -25.38
C PRO A 208 -2.35 -4.00 -24.89
N THR A 209 -1.72 -2.88 -24.53
CA THR A 209 -0.35 -2.80 -24.00
C THR A 209 -0.16 -3.58 -22.70
N TYR A 210 -1.22 -3.73 -21.89
CA TYR A 210 -1.16 -4.37 -20.55
C TYR A 210 -1.83 -5.73 -20.50
N ARG A 211 -2.17 -6.31 -21.67
CA ARG A 211 -2.87 -7.60 -21.74
C ARG A 211 -2.17 -8.72 -20.99
N GLU A 212 -0.84 -8.73 -20.98
CA GLU A 212 -0.04 -9.71 -20.24
C GLU A 212 -0.17 -9.56 -18.71
N TYR A 213 -0.45 -8.35 -18.20
CA TYR A 213 -0.59 -8.06 -16.77
C TYR A 213 -2.04 -8.21 -16.27
N ALA A 214 -3.01 -8.22 -17.19
CA ALA A 214 -4.43 -8.18 -16.86
C ALA A 214 -4.89 -9.31 -15.92
N SER A 215 -4.29 -10.50 -16.04
CA SER A 215 -4.61 -11.66 -15.19
C SER A 215 -4.09 -11.51 -13.76
N HIS A 216 -3.11 -10.67 -13.52
CA HIS A 216 -2.55 -10.39 -12.19
C HIS A 216 -3.32 -9.31 -11.45
N VAL A 217 -4.02 -8.42 -12.17
CA VAL A 217 -4.75 -7.29 -11.56
C VAL A 217 -6.13 -7.76 -11.07
N MET A 218 -6.39 -7.53 -9.80
CA MET A 218 -7.64 -7.94 -9.14
C MET A 218 -8.78 -6.98 -9.49
N ASP A 219 -9.99 -7.53 -9.66
CA ASP A 219 -11.19 -6.78 -10.05
C ASP A 219 -11.83 -6.08 -8.83
N VAL A 220 -11.12 -5.09 -8.30
CA VAL A 220 -11.62 -4.25 -7.21
C VAL A 220 -12.68 -3.31 -7.75
N SER A 221 -13.89 -3.35 -7.18
CA SER A 221 -15.05 -2.62 -7.68
C SER A 221 -15.87 -1.89 -6.62
N GLN A 222 -15.66 -2.18 -5.35
CA GLN A 222 -16.40 -1.53 -4.25
C GLN A 222 -15.72 -1.76 -2.90
N PRO A 223 -15.91 -0.85 -1.92
CA PRO A 223 -15.51 -1.06 -0.54
C PRO A 223 -16.11 -2.33 0.06
N GLY A 224 -15.38 -2.97 0.98
CA GLY A 224 -15.77 -4.21 1.65
C GLY A 224 -15.61 -5.48 0.82
N GLN A 225 -15.17 -5.38 -0.44
CA GLN A 225 -14.95 -6.55 -1.30
C GLN A 225 -13.78 -7.38 -0.77
N THR A 226 -14.00 -8.71 -0.64
CA THR A 226 -13.01 -9.67 -0.13
C THR A 226 -12.64 -10.68 -1.20
N PHE A 227 -11.34 -10.98 -1.28
CA PHE A 227 -10.74 -11.93 -2.20
C PHE A 227 -10.05 -13.04 -1.39
N THR A 228 -10.17 -14.28 -1.84
CA THR A 228 -9.45 -15.43 -1.29
C THR A 228 -8.38 -15.87 -2.30
N LEU A 229 -7.12 -15.86 -1.86
CA LEU A 229 -5.95 -16.19 -2.67
C LEU A 229 -5.38 -17.56 -2.28
#